data_4cba5a17d60c0d6a185c828102db6432
#
_entry.id   4cba5a17d60c0d6a185c828102db6432
#
_cell.length_a   1.000
_cell.length_b   1.000
_cell.length_c   1.000
_cell.angle_alpha   90.00
_cell.angle_beta   90.00
_cell.angle_gamma   90.00
#
_symmetry.space_group_name_H-M   'P 1'
#
loop_
_entity.id
_entity.type
_entity.pdbx_description
1 polymer ?
#
loop_
_entity_poly.entity_id
_entity_poly.type
_entity_poly.pdbx_seq_one_letter_code
_entity_poly.pdbx_strand_id
1 'polypeptide(L)'
;MQTTSSTAAAPQAAKPRSRYRSLEFVLGALLTGIMIALVLASGWLFPDGGEAMDLAARLTAPFATAAHPFGTDPLGRDVLARVIVGGKISLLVGFASVIGGALLGIVMGLIAGYYRGFWDMIVMRFADVQLALPFILVAITFIAILGGGLFNVIFFMIVSQWVQYARLVRAQVLALREREFVLAARAFGVRDLAMIRHHIVPNLLGPLVILMTLNVANNILLESSLTFLGLGVDPMIPSWGGMLADGRTYMQTAWWVSVFPGLAIMLTVLGLNLLGDWLRDRLDPTGKL
;
A
#
# COMPACT_ATOMS: atom_id res chain seq x y z
N MET A 1 26.55 -45.33 -39.98
CA MET A 1 25.88 -45.72 -38.71
C MET A 1 26.42 -44.81 -37.63
N GLN A 2 25.73 -43.69 -37.39
CA GLN A 2 26.05 -42.78 -36.28
C GLN A 2 24.98 -42.97 -35.21
N THR A 3 25.35 -43.53 -34.07
CA THR A 3 24.49 -43.69 -32.92
C THR A 3 24.42 -42.36 -32.17
N THR A 4 23.31 -41.64 -32.27
CA THR A 4 23.00 -40.47 -31.46
C THR A 4 22.66 -40.93 -30.05
N SER A 5 23.57 -40.77 -29.09
CA SER A 5 23.29 -40.96 -27.68
C SER A 5 22.43 -39.81 -27.17
N SER A 6 21.14 -40.09 -26.94
CA SER A 6 20.23 -39.21 -26.22
C SER A 6 20.64 -39.16 -24.74
N THR A 7 21.30 -38.10 -24.34
CA THR A 7 21.57 -37.81 -22.92
C THR A 7 20.26 -37.34 -22.29
N ALA A 8 19.56 -38.27 -21.65
CA ALA A 8 18.38 -37.91 -20.83
C ALA A 8 18.85 -36.98 -19.68
N ALA A 9 18.39 -35.72 -19.72
CA ALA A 9 18.62 -34.75 -18.65
C ALA A 9 18.00 -35.31 -17.36
N ALA A 10 18.84 -35.48 -16.33
CA ALA A 10 18.41 -35.91 -15.01
C ALA A 10 17.37 -34.93 -14.47
N PRO A 11 16.31 -35.40 -13.79
CA PRO A 11 15.32 -34.52 -13.19
C PRO A 11 16.01 -33.64 -12.16
N GLN A 12 15.96 -32.31 -12.39
CA GLN A 12 16.48 -31.34 -11.42
C GLN A 12 15.71 -31.54 -10.12
N ALA A 13 16.43 -31.93 -9.07
CA ALA A 13 15.87 -32.07 -7.72
C ALA A 13 15.17 -30.77 -7.32
N ALA A 14 13.89 -30.84 -7.04
CA ALA A 14 13.10 -29.74 -6.57
C ALA A 14 13.76 -29.15 -5.31
N LYS A 15 14.22 -27.90 -5.36
CA LYS A 15 14.76 -27.21 -4.19
C LYS A 15 13.79 -27.29 -3.02
N PRO A 16 14.24 -27.52 -1.78
CA PRO A 16 13.35 -27.65 -0.64
C PRO A 16 12.60 -26.32 -0.42
N ARG A 17 11.33 -26.31 -0.80
CA ARG A 17 10.37 -25.27 -0.48
C ARG A 17 10.05 -25.41 0.98
N SER A 18 10.53 -24.61 1.92
CA SER A 18 9.75 -24.67 3.12
C SER A 18 10.05 -23.74 4.29
N ARG A 19 11.23 -23.64 4.80
CA ARG A 19 11.42 -23.04 6.14
C ARG A 19 11.49 -21.50 6.11
N TYR A 20 12.06 -20.94 5.07
CA TYR A 20 12.21 -19.47 4.94
C TYR A 20 10.87 -18.79 4.66
N ARG A 21 10.01 -19.38 3.86
CA ARG A 21 8.67 -18.87 3.53
C ARG A 21 7.70 -18.80 4.72
N SER A 22 7.84 -19.74 5.67
CA SER A 22 7.07 -19.69 6.91
C SER A 22 7.55 -18.58 7.86
N LEU A 23 8.86 -18.28 7.85
CA LEU A 23 9.44 -17.22 8.66
C LEU A 23 9.03 -15.84 8.17
N GLU A 24 9.06 -15.60 6.86
CA GLU A 24 8.59 -14.35 6.23
C GLU A 24 7.14 -14.06 6.60
N PHE A 25 6.26 -15.06 6.49
CA PHE A 25 4.87 -14.93 6.91
C PHE A 25 4.75 -14.60 8.39
N VAL A 26 5.44 -15.36 9.25
CA VAL A 26 5.34 -15.16 10.71
C VAL A 26 5.84 -13.78 11.10
N LEU A 27 6.98 -13.36 10.56
CA LEU A 27 7.53 -12.01 10.83
C LEU A 27 6.62 -10.92 10.28
N GLY A 28 6.15 -11.06 9.04
CA GLY A 28 5.25 -10.10 8.42
C GLY A 28 3.93 -9.98 9.16
N ALA A 29 3.31 -11.12 9.54
CA ALA A 29 2.07 -11.15 10.30
C ALA A 29 2.24 -10.60 11.71
N LEU A 30 3.38 -10.88 12.37
CA LEU A 30 3.68 -10.38 13.70
C LEU A 30 3.85 -8.85 13.69
N LEU A 31 4.71 -8.33 12.80
CA LEU A 31 4.97 -6.90 12.69
C LEU A 31 3.70 -6.11 12.34
N THR A 32 3.03 -6.52 11.27
CA THR A 32 1.79 -5.85 10.84
C THR A 32 0.67 -6.02 11.86
N GLY A 33 0.52 -7.22 12.43
CA GLY A 33 -0.51 -7.53 13.41
C GLY A 33 -0.34 -6.73 14.71
N ILE A 34 0.89 -6.61 15.23
CA ILE A 34 1.17 -5.79 16.42
C ILE A 34 0.84 -4.32 16.13
N MET A 35 1.28 -3.78 14.99
CA MET A 35 1.03 -2.37 14.67
C MET A 35 -0.48 -2.09 14.52
N ILE A 36 -1.21 -2.96 13.80
CA ILE A 36 -2.66 -2.82 13.66
C ILE A 36 -3.35 -2.96 15.02
N ALA A 37 -2.97 -3.93 15.86
CA ALA A 37 -3.55 -4.11 17.18
C ALA A 37 -3.34 -2.90 18.10
N LEU A 38 -2.13 -2.33 18.11
CA LEU A 38 -1.83 -1.11 18.86
C LEU A 38 -2.66 0.08 18.38
N VAL A 39 -2.76 0.26 17.06
CA VAL A 39 -3.56 1.32 16.46
C VAL A 39 -5.05 1.15 16.77
N LEU A 40 -5.60 -0.06 16.72
CA LEU A 40 -7.00 -0.32 17.08
C LEU A 40 -7.25 -0.12 18.58
N ALA A 41 -6.31 -0.51 19.44
CA ALA A 41 -6.39 -0.33 20.88
C ALA A 41 -6.12 1.12 21.33
N SER A 42 -5.67 2.00 20.44
CA SER A 42 -5.23 3.36 20.78
C SER A 42 -6.28 4.20 21.52
N GLY A 43 -7.59 4.03 21.20
CA GLY A 43 -8.66 4.74 21.89
C GLY A 43 -8.86 4.31 23.36
N TRP A 44 -8.41 3.10 23.73
CA TRP A 44 -8.41 2.61 25.12
C TRP A 44 -7.12 2.95 25.83
N LEU A 45 -5.98 2.86 25.11
CA LEU A 45 -4.67 3.16 25.69
C LEU A 45 -4.46 4.66 25.91
N PHE A 46 -4.97 5.48 25.00
CA PHE A 46 -4.80 6.94 24.98
C PHE A 46 -6.14 7.62 24.68
N PRO A 47 -7.04 7.74 25.70
CA PRO A 47 -8.37 8.35 25.53
C PRO A 47 -8.33 9.82 25.10
N ASP A 48 -7.25 10.52 25.46
CA ASP A 48 -6.96 11.91 25.10
C ASP A 48 -6.47 12.08 23.65
N GLY A 49 -6.33 10.98 22.91
CA GLY A 49 -5.84 11.00 21.52
C GLY A 49 -4.34 11.33 21.40
N GLY A 50 -3.58 11.39 22.47
CA GLY A 50 -2.18 11.81 22.48
C GLY A 50 -2.00 13.33 22.25
N GLU A 51 -3.04 14.12 22.53
CA GLU A 51 -3.06 15.57 22.34
C GLU A 51 -2.79 16.33 23.66
N ALA A 52 -2.77 15.63 24.81
CA ALA A 52 -2.48 16.24 26.10
C ALA A 52 -1.12 16.94 26.06
N MET A 53 -1.10 18.25 26.36
CA MET A 53 0.08 19.10 26.34
C MET A 53 0.56 19.37 27.75
N ASP A 54 1.84 19.10 28.01
CA ASP A 54 2.55 19.50 29.24
C ASP A 54 3.80 20.28 28.86
N LEU A 55 3.69 21.61 28.84
CA LEU A 55 4.81 22.49 28.51
C LEU A 55 5.96 22.40 29.52
N ALA A 56 5.73 21.92 30.73
CA ALA A 56 6.79 21.69 31.72
C ALA A 56 7.63 20.46 31.35
N ALA A 57 7.03 19.47 30.69
CA ALA A 57 7.70 18.25 30.21
C ALA A 57 8.20 18.35 28.75
N ARG A 58 8.31 19.56 28.21
CA ARG A 58 8.72 19.80 26.80
C ARG A 58 10.09 19.17 26.51
N LEU A 59 10.16 18.40 25.39
CA LEU A 59 11.41 17.77 24.89
C LEU A 59 12.10 16.90 25.97
N THR A 60 11.33 16.26 26.84
CA THR A 60 11.85 15.28 27.78
C THR A 60 12.40 14.07 27.02
N ALA A 61 13.61 13.63 27.36
CA ALA A 61 14.28 12.53 26.69
C ALA A 61 13.55 11.19 26.94
N PRO A 62 13.67 10.22 26.02
CA PRO A 62 13.16 8.87 26.24
C PRO A 62 13.71 8.26 27.53
N PHE A 63 12.87 7.49 28.22
CA PHE A 63 13.19 6.79 29.48
C PHE A 63 13.56 7.70 30.64
N ALA A 64 13.46 9.03 30.52
CA ALA A 64 13.71 9.94 31.65
C ALA A 64 12.59 9.88 32.71
N THR A 65 11.36 9.59 32.28
CA THR A 65 10.21 9.42 33.18
C THR A 65 9.39 8.19 32.76
N ALA A 66 8.78 7.51 33.72
CA ALA A 66 7.89 6.37 33.41
C ALA A 66 6.60 6.81 32.72
N ALA A 67 6.19 8.07 32.85
CA ALA A 67 5.00 8.63 32.21
C ALA A 67 5.18 8.79 30.69
N HIS A 68 6.40 9.03 30.22
CA HIS A 68 6.72 9.27 28.81
C HIS A 68 7.85 8.35 28.33
N PRO A 69 7.57 7.06 28.06
CA PRO A 69 8.62 6.08 27.74
C PRO A 69 9.43 6.45 26.49
N PHE A 70 8.79 7.05 25.49
CA PHE A 70 9.45 7.50 24.25
C PHE A 70 9.77 9.00 24.25
N GLY A 71 9.66 9.64 25.44
CA GLY A 71 9.86 11.07 25.59
C GLY A 71 8.69 11.89 25.10
N THR A 72 8.90 13.21 25.05
CA THR A 72 7.88 14.18 24.65
C THR A 72 8.32 15.01 23.45
N ASP A 73 7.34 15.58 22.76
CA ASP A 73 7.53 16.46 21.63
C ASP A 73 7.74 17.95 22.04
N PRO A 74 7.88 18.91 21.10
CA PRO A 74 8.05 20.32 21.41
C PRO A 74 6.89 20.97 22.16
N LEU A 75 5.72 20.35 22.22
CA LEU A 75 4.56 20.82 22.98
C LEU A 75 4.35 20.02 24.27
N GLY A 76 5.29 19.13 24.63
CA GLY A 76 5.20 18.27 25.80
C GLY A 76 4.21 17.10 25.63
N ARG A 77 3.77 16.79 24.41
CA ARG A 77 2.87 15.67 24.14
C ARG A 77 3.65 14.36 24.13
N ASP A 78 3.04 13.27 24.59
CA ASP A 78 3.67 11.95 24.63
C ASP A 78 3.92 11.38 23.22
N VAL A 79 5.18 11.08 22.90
CA VAL A 79 5.57 10.57 21.59
C VAL A 79 5.02 9.17 21.34
N LEU A 80 4.96 8.27 22.36
CA LEU A 80 4.41 6.93 22.21
C LEU A 80 2.92 6.98 21.87
N ALA A 81 2.15 7.80 22.63
CA ALA A 81 0.74 8.01 22.36
C ALA A 81 0.50 8.50 20.93
N ARG A 82 1.24 9.51 20.51
CA ARG A 82 1.14 10.09 19.16
C ARG A 82 1.53 9.10 18.06
N VAL A 83 2.55 8.29 18.25
CA VAL A 83 2.93 7.23 17.28
C VAL A 83 1.81 6.22 17.11
N ILE A 84 1.20 5.77 18.20
CA ILE A 84 0.13 4.77 18.15
C ILE A 84 -1.15 5.39 17.57
N VAL A 85 -1.57 6.57 18.03
CA VAL A 85 -2.77 7.26 17.53
C VAL A 85 -2.60 7.70 16.09
N GLY A 86 -1.43 8.27 15.75
CA GLY A 86 -1.11 8.74 14.40
C GLY A 86 -1.10 7.61 13.35
N GLY A 87 -0.85 6.39 13.80
CA GLY A 87 -0.98 5.20 12.94
C GLY A 87 -2.38 5.02 12.35
N LYS A 88 -3.45 5.50 13.02
CA LYS A 88 -4.83 5.46 12.47
C LYS A 88 -4.91 6.18 11.14
N ILE A 89 -4.36 7.37 11.08
CA ILE A 89 -4.41 8.21 9.90
C ILE A 89 -3.54 7.63 8.78
N SER A 90 -2.29 7.30 9.09
CA SER A 90 -1.37 6.75 8.07
C SER A 90 -1.86 5.40 7.50
N LEU A 91 -2.41 4.52 8.34
CA LEU A 91 -3.03 3.27 7.88
C LEU A 91 -4.33 3.53 7.09
N LEU A 92 -5.20 4.43 7.59
CA LEU A 92 -6.43 4.79 6.88
C LEU A 92 -6.14 5.30 5.47
N VAL A 93 -5.20 6.23 5.32
CA VAL A 93 -4.80 6.76 4.01
C VAL A 93 -4.22 5.64 3.13
N GLY A 94 -3.32 4.82 3.69
CA GLY A 94 -2.72 3.69 2.99
C GLY A 94 -3.77 2.73 2.41
N PHE A 95 -4.69 2.25 3.24
CA PHE A 95 -5.73 1.31 2.81
C PHE A 95 -6.81 1.95 1.95
N ALA A 96 -7.33 3.13 2.33
CA ALA A 96 -8.41 3.79 1.58
C ALA A 96 -7.98 4.14 0.16
N SER A 97 -6.75 4.64 -0.02
CA SER A 97 -6.23 4.97 -1.35
C SER A 97 -6.00 3.73 -2.22
N VAL A 98 -5.54 2.63 -1.64
CA VAL A 98 -5.40 1.35 -2.38
C VAL A 98 -6.75 0.82 -2.81
N ILE A 99 -7.72 0.77 -1.90
CA ILE A 99 -9.07 0.26 -2.21
C ILE A 99 -9.72 1.13 -3.29
N GLY A 100 -9.70 2.46 -3.11
CA GLY A 100 -10.29 3.38 -4.08
C GLY A 100 -9.59 3.34 -5.44
N GLY A 101 -8.25 3.34 -5.46
CA GLY A 101 -7.46 3.23 -6.68
C GLY A 101 -7.66 1.89 -7.40
N ALA A 102 -7.74 0.79 -6.66
CA ALA A 102 -8.02 -0.52 -7.22
C ALA A 102 -9.44 -0.59 -7.81
N LEU A 103 -10.46 -0.10 -7.11
CA LEU A 103 -11.83 -0.08 -7.62
C LEU A 103 -11.93 0.72 -8.93
N LEU A 104 -11.37 1.92 -8.96
CA LEU A 104 -11.34 2.76 -10.16
C LEU A 104 -10.56 2.08 -11.29
N GLY A 105 -9.38 1.53 -10.98
CA GLY A 105 -8.53 0.86 -11.94
C GLY A 105 -9.13 -0.45 -12.47
N ILE A 106 -9.81 -1.23 -11.64
CA ILE A 106 -10.53 -2.44 -12.07
C ILE A 106 -11.60 -2.07 -13.10
N VAL A 107 -12.41 -1.07 -12.81
CA VAL A 107 -13.48 -0.63 -13.74
C VAL A 107 -12.89 -0.17 -15.06
N MET A 108 -11.90 0.71 -15.02
CA MET A 108 -11.26 1.24 -16.22
C MET A 108 -10.50 0.15 -17.01
N GLY A 109 -9.80 -0.74 -16.30
CA GLY A 109 -9.08 -1.86 -16.92
C GLY A 109 -10.01 -2.91 -17.55
N LEU A 110 -11.15 -3.19 -16.92
CA LEU A 110 -12.20 -4.06 -17.50
C LEU A 110 -12.78 -3.44 -18.76
N ILE A 111 -13.13 -2.15 -18.74
CA ILE A 111 -13.66 -1.44 -19.91
C ILE A 111 -12.64 -1.50 -21.05
N ALA A 112 -11.39 -1.15 -20.80
CA ALA A 112 -10.33 -1.16 -21.81
C ALA A 112 -10.04 -2.57 -22.35
N GLY A 113 -9.86 -3.56 -21.47
CA GLY A 113 -9.47 -4.92 -21.84
C GLY A 113 -10.60 -5.73 -22.48
N TYR A 114 -11.85 -5.56 -22.00
CA TYR A 114 -12.99 -6.34 -22.49
C TYR A 114 -13.57 -5.80 -23.78
N TYR A 115 -13.88 -4.49 -23.84
CA TYR A 115 -14.50 -3.89 -25.04
C TYR A 115 -13.49 -3.56 -26.13
N ARG A 116 -12.20 -3.31 -25.78
CA ARG A 116 -11.11 -3.00 -26.75
C ARG A 116 -11.38 -1.74 -27.59
N GLY A 117 -10.64 -1.59 -28.68
CA GLY A 117 -10.86 -0.52 -29.68
C GLY A 117 -10.85 0.88 -29.10
N PHE A 118 -11.93 1.60 -29.30
CA PHE A 118 -12.07 3.00 -28.88
C PHE A 118 -11.94 3.20 -27.35
N TRP A 119 -12.56 2.35 -26.55
CA TRP A 119 -12.48 2.43 -25.09
C TRP A 119 -11.07 2.15 -24.56
N ASP A 120 -10.40 1.18 -25.14
CA ASP A 120 -9.02 0.88 -24.80
C ASP A 120 -8.10 2.07 -25.11
N MET A 121 -8.26 2.64 -26.31
CA MET A 121 -7.49 3.81 -26.73
C MET A 121 -7.67 4.99 -25.79
N ILE A 122 -8.91 5.33 -25.39
CA ILE A 122 -9.20 6.46 -24.50
C ILE A 122 -8.59 6.22 -23.11
N VAL A 123 -8.93 5.09 -22.48
CA VAL A 123 -8.48 4.80 -21.11
C VAL A 123 -6.95 4.77 -21.04
N MET A 124 -6.29 4.12 -21.99
CA MET A 124 -4.84 4.05 -21.99
C MET A 124 -4.19 5.40 -22.33
N ARG A 125 -4.82 6.24 -23.16
CA ARG A 125 -4.32 7.59 -23.43
C ARG A 125 -4.34 8.46 -22.16
N PHE A 126 -5.42 8.41 -21.38
CA PHE A 126 -5.46 9.10 -20.07
C PHE A 126 -4.39 8.57 -19.12
N ALA A 127 -4.22 7.25 -19.09
CA ALA A 127 -3.18 6.61 -18.27
C ALA A 127 -1.76 7.07 -18.70
N ASP A 128 -1.49 7.16 -20.00
CA ASP A 128 -0.20 7.59 -20.53
C ASP A 128 0.09 9.06 -20.20
N VAL A 129 -0.92 9.94 -20.35
CA VAL A 129 -0.79 11.36 -19.99
C VAL A 129 -0.47 11.51 -18.50
N GLN A 130 -1.17 10.77 -17.63
CA GLN A 130 -0.92 10.84 -16.19
C GLN A 130 0.50 10.37 -15.83
N LEU A 131 0.99 9.30 -16.45
CA LEU A 131 2.34 8.78 -16.18
C LEU A 131 3.46 9.63 -16.78
N ALA A 132 3.17 10.48 -17.76
CA ALA A 132 4.13 11.43 -18.31
C ALA A 132 4.43 12.58 -17.34
N LEU A 133 3.57 12.82 -16.35
CA LEU A 133 3.73 13.89 -15.38
C LEU A 133 4.45 13.36 -14.12
N PRO A 134 5.46 14.08 -13.60
CA PRO A 134 6.09 13.74 -12.34
C PRO A 134 5.08 13.78 -11.18
N PHE A 135 4.96 12.68 -10.43
CA PHE A 135 3.99 12.52 -9.35
C PHE A 135 3.97 13.71 -8.37
N ILE A 136 5.15 14.16 -7.91
CA ILE A 136 5.26 15.26 -6.94
C ILE A 136 4.73 16.59 -7.52
N LEU A 137 4.98 16.88 -8.80
CA LEU A 137 4.46 18.11 -9.43
C LEU A 137 2.94 18.10 -9.51
N VAL A 138 2.35 16.94 -9.84
CA VAL A 138 0.89 16.78 -9.85
C VAL A 138 0.33 16.92 -8.42
N ALA A 139 1.00 16.36 -7.41
CA ALA A 139 0.60 16.47 -6.01
C ALA A 139 0.59 17.94 -5.53
N ILE A 140 1.68 18.68 -5.78
CA ILE A 140 1.78 20.10 -5.42
C ILE A 140 0.66 20.89 -6.08
N THR A 141 0.46 20.71 -7.38
CA THR A 141 -0.57 21.43 -8.14
C THR A 141 -1.97 21.11 -7.62
N PHE A 142 -2.26 19.83 -7.36
CA PHE A 142 -3.54 19.36 -6.87
C PHE A 142 -3.86 19.98 -5.50
N ILE A 143 -2.91 19.94 -4.57
CA ILE A 143 -3.08 20.46 -3.22
C ILE A 143 -3.10 21.99 -3.22
N ALA A 144 -2.37 22.65 -4.10
CA ALA A 144 -2.43 24.11 -4.26
C ALA A 144 -3.83 24.60 -4.70
N ILE A 145 -4.55 23.78 -5.50
CA ILE A 145 -5.88 24.14 -6.01
C ILE A 145 -6.99 23.75 -5.02
N LEU A 146 -6.94 22.53 -4.47
CA LEU A 146 -8.03 21.97 -3.64
C LEU A 146 -7.79 22.13 -2.14
N GLY A 147 -6.58 22.54 -1.74
CA GLY A 147 -6.16 22.60 -0.35
C GLY A 147 -5.64 21.26 0.17
N GLY A 148 -4.93 21.32 1.31
CA GLY A 148 -4.52 20.13 2.06
C GLY A 148 -5.69 19.46 2.79
N GLY A 149 -5.38 18.42 3.53
CA GLY A 149 -6.34 17.71 4.39
C GLY A 149 -6.53 16.25 4.00
N LEU A 150 -7.01 15.48 4.96
CA LEU A 150 -7.11 14.02 4.86
C LEU A 150 -7.88 13.54 3.62
N PHE A 151 -9.05 14.12 3.36
CA PHE A 151 -9.89 13.73 2.23
C PHE A 151 -9.20 14.00 0.89
N ASN A 152 -8.61 15.20 0.72
CA ASN A 152 -7.95 15.59 -0.52
C ASN A 152 -6.71 14.73 -0.80
N VAL A 153 -5.96 14.37 0.24
CA VAL A 153 -4.81 13.44 0.11
C VAL A 153 -5.27 12.06 -0.34
N ILE A 154 -6.30 11.48 0.30
CA ILE A 154 -6.84 10.17 -0.09
C ILE A 154 -7.35 10.23 -1.54
N PHE A 155 -8.12 11.26 -1.89
CA PHE A 155 -8.67 11.41 -3.25
C PHE A 155 -7.56 11.56 -4.29
N PHE A 156 -6.55 12.39 -4.02
CA PHE A 156 -5.37 12.51 -4.88
C PHE A 156 -4.67 11.16 -5.09
N MET A 157 -4.44 10.41 -4.02
CA MET A 157 -3.78 9.11 -4.10
C MET A 157 -4.61 8.08 -4.88
N ILE A 158 -5.93 8.07 -4.74
CA ILE A 158 -6.86 7.24 -5.54
C ILE A 158 -6.69 7.55 -7.03
N VAL A 159 -6.79 8.85 -7.38
CA VAL A 159 -6.66 9.31 -8.77
C VAL A 159 -5.25 9.11 -9.33
N SER A 160 -4.24 9.10 -8.47
CA SER A 160 -2.86 8.86 -8.93
C SER A 160 -2.56 7.38 -9.21
N GLN A 161 -3.22 6.44 -8.53
CA GLN A 161 -2.83 5.03 -8.55
C GLN A 161 -3.69 4.12 -9.42
N TRP A 162 -4.88 4.56 -9.86
CA TRP A 162 -5.77 3.75 -10.67
C TRP A 162 -5.10 3.17 -11.92
N VAL A 163 -4.11 3.87 -12.50
CA VAL A 163 -3.43 3.48 -13.73
C VAL A 163 -2.72 2.13 -13.60
N GLN A 164 -2.06 1.89 -12.46
CA GLN A 164 -1.35 0.62 -12.24
C GLN A 164 -2.32 -0.57 -12.24
N TYR A 165 -3.46 -0.41 -11.55
CA TYR A 165 -4.52 -1.43 -11.52
C TYR A 165 -5.19 -1.58 -12.88
N ALA A 166 -5.49 -0.49 -13.56
CA ALA A 166 -6.10 -0.52 -14.88
C ALA A 166 -5.24 -1.25 -15.91
N ARG A 167 -3.92 -1.00 -15.92
CA ARG A 167 -2.98 -1.71 -16.81
C ARG A 167 -2.88 -3.18 -16.48
N LEU A 168 -2.79 -3.55 -15.20
CA LEU A 168 -2.78 -4.94 -14.76
C LEU A 168 -4.05 -5.67 -15.21
N VAL A 169 -5.22 -5.10 -14.88
CA VAL A 169 -6.53 -5.69 -15.22
C VAL A 169 -6.68 -5.82 -16.71
N ARG A 170 -6.36 -4.78 -17.47
CA ARG A 170 -6.40 -4.82 -18.94
C ARG A 170 -5.54 -5.96 -19.51
N ALA A 171 -4.31 -6.09 -19.06
CA ALA A 171 -3.40 -7.15 -19.52
C ALA A 171 -3.96 -8.55 -19.23
N GLN A 172 -4.46 -8.76 -18.01
CA GLN A 172 -5.07 -10.03 -17.60
C GLN A 172 -6.35 -10.33 -18.38
N VAL A 173 -7.22 -9.33 -18.59
CA VAL A 173 -8.46 -9.50 -19.36
C VAL A 173 -8.16 -9.87 -20.81
N LEU A 174 -7.17 -9.24 -21.44
CA LEU A 174 -6.76 -9.59 -22.79
C LEU A 174 -6.28 -11.04 -22.90
N ALA A 175 -5.53 -11.52 -21.91
CA ALA A 175 -5.07 -12.91 -21.85
C ALA A 175 -6.22 -13.90 -21.56
N LEU A 176 -7.12 -13.56 -20.63
CA LEU A 176 -8.24 -14.42 -20.25
C LEU A 176 -9.27 -14.59 -21.38
N ARG A 177 -9.50 -13.56 -22.18
CA ARG A 177 -10.47 -13.62 -23.30
C ARG A 177 -10.13 -14.67 -24.35
N GLU A 178 -8.87 -15.01 -24.51
CA GLU A 178 -8.38 -16.00 -25.48
C GLU A 178 -8.33 -17.43 -24.87
N ARG A 179 -8.72 -17.59 -23.60
CA ARG A 179 -8.76 -18.90 -22.96
C ARG A 179 -9.98 -19.72 -23.42
N GLU A 180 -9.79 -21.02 -23.58
CA GLU A 180 -10.80 -21.96 -24.08
C GLU A 180 -12.13 -21.89 -23.32
N PHE A 181 -12.10 -21.78 -21.99
CA PHE A 181 -13.31 -21.70 -21.19
C PHE A 181 -14.12 -20.42 -21.41
N VAL A 182 -13.44 -19.28 -21.72
CA VAL A 182 -14.11 -18.02 -22.06
C VAL A 182 -14.70 -18.09 -23.47
N LEU A 183 -13.95 -18.69 -24.40
CA LEU A 183 -14.43 -18.88 -25.78
C LEU A 183 -15.63 -19.82 -25.82
N ALA A 184 -15.59 -20.92 -25.06
CA ALA A 184 -16.72 -21.84 -24.92
C ALA A 184 -17.96 -21.13 -24.33
N ALA A 185 -17.80 -20.40 -23.21
CA ALA A 185 -18.90 -19.67 -22.59
C ALA A 185 -19.53 -18.64 -23.58
N ARG A 186 -18.71 -17.99 -24.39
CA ARG A 186 -19.17 -17.08 -25.44
C ARG A 186 -19.94 -17.81 -26.54
N ALA A 187 -19.47 -19.00 -26.97
CA ALA A 187 -20.16 -19.82 -27.95
C ALA A 187 -21.54 -20.29 -27.45
N PHE A 188 -21.71 -20.51 -26.15
CA PHE A 188 -22.99 -20.80 -25.51
C PHE A 188 -23.88 -19.57 -25.27
N GLY A 189 -23.48 -18.38 -25.76
CA GLY A 189 -24.30 -17.17 -25.70
C GLY A 189 -24.35 -16.49 -24.33
N VAL A 190 -23.34 -16.71 -23.46
CA VAL A 190 -23.25 -16.01 -22.16
C VAL A 190 -23.13 -14.50 -22.38
N ARG A 191 -24.00 -13.71 -21.74
CA ARG A 191 -24.00 -12.25 -21.83
C ARG A 191 -22.73 -11.64 -21.26
N ASP A 192 -22.27 -10.50 -21.81
CA ASP A 192 -21.02 -9.85 -21.43
C ASP A 192 -20.87 -9.60 -19.92
N LEU A 193 -21.90 -9.08 -19.27
CA LEU A 193 -21.86 -8.82 -17.83
C LEU A 193 -21.69 -10.11 -17.01
N ALA A 194 -22.36 -11.19 -17.42
CA ALA A 194 -22.22 -12.50 -16.76
C ALA A 194 -20.82 -13.08 -17.04
N MET A 195 -20.29 -12.91 -18.24
CA MET A 195 -18.92 -13.26 -18.62
C MET A 195 -17.90 -12.56 -17.72
N ILE A 196 -18.01 -11.24 -17.59
CA ILE A 196 -17.12 -10.43 -16.74
C ILE A 196 -17.20 -10.92 -15.29
N ARG A 197 -18.42 -11.01 -14.74
CA ARG A 197 -18.62 -11.29 -13.31
C ARG A 197 -18.21 -12.71 -12.91
N HIS A 198 -18.54 -13.74 -13.72
CA HIS A 198 -18.38 -15.14 -13.32
C HIS A 198 -17.12 -15.80 -13.92
N HIS A 199 -16.59 -15.29 -15.02
CA HIS A 199 -15.44 -15.90 -15.69
C HIS A 199 -14.17 -15.04 -15.66
N ILE A 200 -14.28 -13.70 -15.71
CA ILE A 200 -13.12 -12.82 -15.77
C ILE A 200 -12.72 -12.33 -14.37
N VAL A 201 -13.60 -11.64 -13.65
CA VAL A 201 -13.28 -11.02 -12.35
C VAL A 201 -12.71 -12.01 -11.34
N PRO A 202 -13.24 -13.25 -11.16
CA PRO A 202 -12.66 -14.19 -10.20
C PRO A 202 -11.19 -14.55 -10.50
N ASN A 203 -10.81 -14.56 -11.77
CA ASN A 203 -9.45 -14.85 -12.20
C ASN A 203 -8.49 -13.67 -12.06
N LEU A 204 -9.01 -12.46 -11.85
CA LEU A 204 -8.21 -11.26 -11.59
C LEU A 204 -7.82 -11.10 -10.11
N LEU A 205 -8.56 -11.75 -9.19
CA LEU A 205 -8.41 -11.52 -7.75
C LEU A 205 -6.99 -11.81 -7.25
N GLY A 206 -6.37 -12.91 -7.68
CA GLY A 206 -5.03 -13.27 -7.26
C GLY A 206 -4.00 -12.16 -7.55
N PRO A 207 -3.76 -11.80 -8.81
CA PRO A 207 -2.84 -10.70 -9.16
C PRO A 207 -3.21 -9.35 -8.53
N LEU A 208 -4.51 -9.05 -8.40
CA LEU A 208 -4.97 -7.81 -7.78
C LEU A 208 -4.63 -7.73 -6.29
N VAL A 209 -4.90 -8.79 -5.53
CA VAL A 209 -4.63 -8.80 -4.09
C VAL A 209 -3.13 -8.67 -3.82
N ILE A 210 -2.28 -9.31 -4.62
CA ILE A 210 -0.82 -9.16 -4.53
C ILE A 210 -0.43 -7.68 -4.75
N LEU A 211 -0.89 -7.07 -5.85
CA LEU A 211 -0.58 -5.68 -6.15
C LEU A 211 -1.11 -4.73 -5.07
N MET A 212 -2.33 -4.96 -4.57
CA MET A 212 -2.92 -4.16 -3.50
C MET A 212 -2.10 -4.23 -2.22
N THR A 213 -1.66 -5.42 -1.81
CA THR A 213 -0.87 -5.59 -0.57
C THR A 213 0.44 -4.80 -0.64
N LEU A 214 1.16 -4.90 -1.74
CA LEU A 214 2.41 -4.15 -1.95
C LEU A 214 2.16 -2.64 -2.00
N ASN A 215 1.05 -2.22 -2.61
CA ASN A 215 0.72 -0.80 -2.71
C ASN A 215 0.29 -0.17 -1.38
N VAL A 216 -0.23 -0.92 -0.40
CA VAL A 216 -0.51 -0.35 0.94
C VAL A 216 0.80 0.16 1.57
N ALA A 217 1.86 -0.62 1.52
CA ALA A 217 3.17 -0.22 2.04
C ALA A 217 3.71 1.04 1.33
N ASN A 218 3.63 1.06 -0.01
CA ASN A 218 4.05 2.21 -0.80
C ASN A 218 3.21 3.46 -0.51
N ASN A 219 1.91 3.30 -0.28
CA ASN A 219 1.00 4.42 0.00
C ASN A 219 1.25 5.04 1.37
N ILE A 220 1.60 4.24 2.38
CA ILE A 220 2.01 4.77 3.68
C ILE A 220 3.28 5.63 3.53
N LEU A 221 4.25 5.17 2.73
CA LEU A 221 5.46 5.96 2.45
C LEU A 221 5.15 7.24 1.68
N LEU A 222 4.29 7.18 0.66
CA LEU A 222 3.90 8.34 -0.15
C LEU A 222 3.12 9.36 0.68
N GLU A 223 2.13 8.91 1.49
CA GLU A 223 1.39 9.77 2.42
C GLU A 223 2.36 10.48 3.36
N SER A 224 3.24 9.71 4.01
CA SER A 224 4.20 10.26 4.95
C SER A 224 5.15 11.27 4.28
N SER A 225 5.56 11.01 3.05
CA SER A 225 6.38 11.94 2.26
C SER A 225 5.63 13.22 1.90
N LEU A 226 4.36 13.12 1.46
CA LEU A 226 3.52 14.28 1.16
C LEU A 226 3.29 15.12 2.42
N THR A 227 2.95 14.48 3.55
CA THR A 227 2.70 15.16 4.82
C THR A 227 3.99 15.80 5.36
N PHE A 228 5.14 15.12 5.24
CA PHE A 228 6.46 15.68 5.58
C PHE A 228 6.80 16.94 4.78
N LEU A 229 6.37 17.02 3.52
CA LEU A 229 6.54 18.19 2.66
C LEU A 229 5.49 19.29 2.90
N GLY A 230 4.57 19.11 3.85
CA GLY A 230 3.49 20.05 4.14
C GLY A 230 2.32 19.99 3.15
N LEU A 231 2.26 18.94 2.32
CA LEU A 231 1.22 18.73 1.31
C LEU A 231 0.18 17.68 1.77
N GLY A 232 0.26 17.26 3.02
CA GLY A 232 -0.49 16.11 3.51
C GLY A 232 -1.70 16.47 4.35
N VAL A 233 -1.84 15.71 5.43
CA VAL A 233 -2.91 15.84 6.42
C VAL A 233 -2.70 17.11 7.24
N ASP A 234 -3.79 17.63 7.83
CA ASP A 234 -3.76 18.78 8.73
C ASP A 234 -2.73 18.56 9.86
N PRO A 235 -1.83 19.52 10.13
CA PRO A 235 -0.83 19.41 11.20
C PRO A 235 -1.41 19.16 12.60
N MET A 236 -2.67 19.52 12.83
CA MET A 236 -3.36 19.26 14.11
C MET A 236 -3.71 17.77 14.28
N ILE A 237 -3.83 17.02 13.20
CA ILE A 237 -4.18 15.59 13.23
C ILE A 237 -2.88 14.77 13.29
N PRO A 238 -2.68 13.95 14.34
CA PRO A 238 -1.47 13.14 14.44
C PRO A 238 -1.41 12.13 13.29
N SER A 239 -0.28 12.12 12.57
CA SER A 239 0.09 11.11 11.56
C SER A 239 1.59 10.89 11.62
N TRP A 240 2.07 9.75 11.16
CA TRP A 240 3.50 9.46 11.18
C TRP A 240 4.30 10.47 10.34
N GLY A 241 3.77 10.83 9.16
CA GLY A 241 4.38 11.85 8.30
C GLY A 241 4.44 13.23 8.94
N GLY A 242 3.36 13.64 9.63
CA GLY A 242 3.29 14.90 10.38
C GLY A 242 4.28 14.94 11.52
N MET A 243 4.41 13.85 12.28
CA MET A 243 5.40 13.74 13.36
C MET A 243 6.83 13.84 12.84
N LEU A 244 7.14 13.25 11.67
CA LEU A 244 8.45 13.40 11.03
C LEU A 244 8.72 14.85 10.63
N ALA A 245 7.71 15.56 10.11
CA ALA A 245 7.81 16.97 9.77
C ALA A 245 8.07 17.85 10.99
N ASP A 246 7.32 17.63 12.10
CA ASP A 246 7.49 18.32 13.38
C ASP A 246 8.90 18.09 13.96
N GLY A 247 9.38 16.84 13.91
CA GLY A 247 10.67 16.44 14.48
C GLY A 247 11.87 16.91 13.68
N ARG A 248 11.72 17.27 12.41
CA ARG A 248 12.83 17.68 11.53
C ARG A 248 13.69 18.79 12.13
N THR A 249 13.07 19.78 12.73
CA THR A 249 13.76 20.93 13.33
C THR A 249 14.54 20.54 14.59
N TYR A 250 14.18 19.43 15.23
CA TYR A 250 14.72 18.99 16.53
C TYR A 250 15.66 17.79 16.41
N MET A 251 16.05 17.38 15.21
CA MET A 251 16.87 16.16 15.00
C MET A 251 18.17 16.11 15.80
N GLN A 252 18.78 17.27 16.04
CA GLN A 252 20.04 17.36 16.80
C GLN A 252 19.83 17.36 18.33
N THR A 253 18.67 17.78 18.80
CA THR A 253 18.39 17.98 20.24
C THR A 253 17.38 16.98 20.79
N ALA A 254 16.43 16.54 19.96
CA ALA A 254 15.34 15.63 20.33
C ALA A 254 15.07 14.65 19.20
N TRP A 255 16.06 13.84 18.85
CA TRP A 255 16.04 12.88 17.76
C TRP A 255 14.86 11.89 17.82
N TRP A 256 14.38 11.58 19.03
CA TRP A 256 13.29 10.63 19.27
C TRP A 256 11.96 11.03 18.64
N VAL A 257 11.71 12.35 18.52
CA VAL A 257 10.48 12.88 17.91
C VAL A 257 10.33 12.43 16.43
N SER A 258 11.46 12.22 15.73
CA SER A 258 11.47 11.71 14.36
C SER A 258 11.75 10.21 14.26
N VAL A 259 12.62 9.67 15.10
CA VAL A 259 13.05 8.26 15.00
C VAL A 259 11.91 7.29 15.31
N PHE A 260 11.10 7.54 16.34
CA PHE A 260 10.02 6.62 16.68
C PHE A 260 8.90 6.54 15.62
N PRO A 261 8.38 7.64 15.08
CA PRO A 261 7.43 7.53 13.95
C PRO A 261 8.09 6.94 12.69
N GLY A 262 9.36 7.23 12.42
CA GLY A 262 10.12 6.62 11.34
C GLY A 262 10.25 5.10 11.51
N LEU A 263 10.50 4.61 12.72
CA LEU A 263 10.50 3.18 13.04
C LEU A 263 9.11 2.56 12.86
N ALA A 264 8.04 3.26 13.27
CA ALA A 264 6.68 2.76 13.08
C ALA A 264 6.35 2.58 11.58
N ILE A 265 6.71 3.55 10.73
CA ILE A 265 6.59 3.43 9.27
C ILE A 265 7.41 2.23 8.78
N MET A 266 8.69 2.16 9.15
CA MET A 266 9.60 1.10 8.71
C MET A 266 9.08 -0.29 9.06
N LEU A 267 8.65 -0.52 10.31
CA LEU A 267 8.17 -1.82 10.77
C LEU A 267 6.85 -2.20 10.09
N THR A 268 5.95 -1.23 9.89
CA THR A 268 4.68 -1.46 9.19
C THR A 268 4.90 -1.80 7.72
N VAL A 269 5.73 -1.03 7.03
CA VAL A 269 6.07 -1.25 5.61
C VAL A 269 6.79 -2.57 5.41
N LEU A 270 7.77 -2.89 6.28
CA LEU A 270 8.47 -4.18 6.25
C LEU A 270 7.50 -5.34 6.45
N GLY A 271 6.63 -5.25 7.47
CA GLY A 271 5.64 -6.27 7.74
C GLY A 271 4.68 -6.50 6.56
N LEU A 272 4.16 -5.43 5.97
CA LEU A 272 3.28 -5.49 4.80
C LEU A 272 3.97 -6.07 3.56
N ASN A 273 5.23 -5.69 3.31
CA ASN A 273 6.00 -6.24 2.19
C ASN A 273 6.26 -7.74 2.35
N LEU A 274 6.67 -8.20 3.55
CA LEU A 274 6.85 -9.63 3.83
C LEU A 274 5.55 -10.43 3.63
N LEU A 275 4.41 -9.87 4.04
CA LEU A 275 3.10 -10.47 3.80
C LEU A 275 2.76 -10.50 2.31
N GLY A 276 3.06 -9.43 1.59
CA GLY A 276 2.84 -9.33 0.15
C GLY A 276 3.66 -10.37 -0.64
N ASP A 277 4.93 -10.52 -0.31
CA ASP A 277 5.83 -11.49 -0.93
C ASP A 277 5.38 -12.93 -0.66
N TRP A 278 5.01 -13.24 0.60
CA TRP A 278 4.45 -14.54 0.94
C TRP A 278 3.14 -14.82 0.18
N LEU A 279 2.26 -13.83 0.06
CA LEU A 279 1.00 -13.96 -0.66
C LEU A 279 1.22 -14.18 -2.16
N ARG A 280 2.17 -13.46 -2.75
CA ARG A 280 2.61 -13.65 -4.12
C ARG A 280 3.06 -15.08 -4.36
N ASP A 281 3.90 -15.61 -3.49
CA ASP A 281 4.43 -16.97 -3.58
C ASP A 281 3.36 -18.06 -3.45
N ARG A 282 2.28 -17.76 -2.69
CA ARG A 282 1.15 -18.68 -2.52
C ARG A 282 0.19 -18.66 -3.69
N LEU A 283 -0.03 -17.50 -4.28
CA LEU A 283 -0.98 -17.29 -5.37
C LEU A 283 -0.35 -17.48 -6.76
N ASP A 284 0.97 -17.63 -6.86
CA ASP A 284 1.64 -17.95 -8.13
C ASP A 284 1.43 -19.43 -8.49
N PRO A 285 0.58 -19.74 -9.51
CA PRO A 285 0.29 -21.11 -9.91
C PRO A 285 1.43 -21.78 -10.66
N THR A 286 2.42 -21.00 -11.12
CA THR A 286 3.47 -21.51 -12.01
C THR A 286 4.74 -21.92 -11.29
N GLY A 287 4.98 -21.41 -10.09
CA GLY A 287 6.17 -21.73 -9.29
C GLY A 287 7.51 -21.44 -9.98
N LYS A 288 7.49 -20.56 -11.00
CA LYS A 288 8.61 -20.24 -11.87
C LYS A 288 8.91 -18.74 -11.87
N LEU A 289 9.19 -18.16 -10.73
CA LEU A 289 9.87 -16.85 -10.67
C LEU A 289 10.95 -16.89 -9.60
#